data_46fb933966940abfdf887178f5353329
#
_entry.id   46fb933966940abfdf887178f5353329
#
_cell.length_a   1.000
_cell.length_b   1.000
_cell.length_c   1.000
_cell.angle_alpha   90.00
_cell.angle_beta   90.00
_cell.angle_gamma   90.00
#
_symmetry.space_group_name_H-M   'P 1'
#
loop_
_entity.id
_entity.type
_entity.pdbx_description
1 polymer ?
#
loop_
_entity_poly.entity_id
_entity_poly.type
_entity_poly.pdbx_seq_one_letter_code
_entity_poly.pdbx_strand_id
1 'polypeptide(L)'
;MAGRRSDTRERIQQVALELFAEHGYEKTSLREIAERLEVTKAALYYHFKTKEDIVHSLVEKLVGAFDELLHWGSAQPRTHETTEEVLRRFSSLVNDEYGSEMQFIQQNVPTLKKFGVMMPLGQKVRELFQLVGAEGDDPATELKARLALVALVLGINPMFGGPEAAPPPEVALKVALELVAPRP
;
A
#
# COMPACT_ATOMS: atom_id res chain seq x y z
N MET A 1 2.54 10.41 27.75
CA MET A 1 3.53 11.09 26.90
C MET A 1 3.81 10.37 25.56
N ALA A 2 3.45 9.11 25.39
CA ALA A 2 3.60 8.37 24.12
C ALA A 2 2.74 8.94 22.97
N GLY A 3 1.50 9.33 23.20
CA GLY A 3 0.58 9.78 22.15
C GLY A 3 1.03 11.03 21.38
N ARG A 4 1.68 11.99 22.04
CA ARG A 4 2.16 13.22 21.38
C ARG A 4 3.37 13.00 20.46
N ARG A 5 4.16 11.93 20.71
CA ARG A 5 5.31 11.54 19.86
C ARG A 5 4.85 10.81 18.59
N SER A 6 3.85 9.95 18.69
CA SER A 6 3.21 9.28 17.56
C SER A 6 2.60 10.30 16.60
N ASP A 7 1.79 11.22 17.13
CA ASP A 7 1.13 12.29 16.38
C ASP A 7 2.13 13.16 15.57
N THR A 8 3.24 13.59 16.18
CA THR A 8 4.26 14.38 15.46
C THR A 8 4.95 13.57 14.36
N ARG A 9 5.25 12.30 14.61
CA ARG A 9 5.87 11.42 13.61
C ARG A 9 4.96 11.22 12.39
N GLU A 10 3.69 10.97 12.62
CA GLU A 10 2.68 10.81 11.58
C GLU A 10 2.47 12.10 10.78
N ARG A 11 2.42 13.25 11.43
CA ARG A 11 2.35 14.55 10.76
C ARG A 11 3.56 14.82 9.86
N ILE A 12 4.77 14.43 10.29
CA ILE A 12 5.97 14.52 9.46
C ILE A 12 5.85 13.64 8.22
N GLN A 13 5.37 12.40 8.36
CA GLN A 13 5.13 11.48 7.26
C GLN A 13 4.13 12.05 6.25
N GLN A 14 3.00 12.57 6.75
CA GLN A 14 1.95 13.16 5.91
C GLN A 14 2.48 14.35 5.08
N VAL A 15 3.13 15.32 5.73
CA VAL A 15 3.68 16.49 5.04
C VAL A 15 4.82 16.10 4.09
N ALA A 16 5.60 15.08 4.44
CA ALA A 16 6.63 14.57 3.53
C ALA A 16 6.01 13.99 2.26
N LEU A 17 4.93 13.18 2.36
CA LEU A 17 4.20 12.65 1.20
C LEU A 17 3.63 13.76 0.32
N GLU A 18 3.02 14.78 0.92
CA GLU A 18 2.51 15.95 0.19
C GLU A 18 3.62 16.64 -0.60
N LEU A 19 4.75 16.95 0.03
CA LEU A 19 5.88 17.57 -0.64
C LEU A 19 6.55 16.67 -1.69
N PHE A 20 6.61 15.36 -1.44
CA PHE A 20 7.09 14.41 -2.43
C PHE A 20 6.18 14.37 -3.67
N ALA A 21 4.87 14.50 -3.50
CA ALA A 21 3.91 14.58 -4.60
C ALA A 21 4.01 15.93 -5.34
N GLU A 22 4.17 17.06 -4.63
CA GLU A 22 4.26 18.40 -5.20
C GLU A 22 5.58 18.66 -5.95
N HIS A 23 6.70 18.31 -5.33
CA HIS A 23 8.04 18.69 -5.81
C HIS A 23 8.89 17.52 -6.31
N GLY A 24 8.46 16.28 -6.03
CA GLY A 24 9.23 15.06 -6.23
C GLY A 24 10.17 14.76 -5.05
N TYR A 25 10.45 13.47 -4.85
CA TYR A 25 11.30 13.01 -3.74
C TYR A 25 12.69 13.66 -3.73
N GLU A 26 13.36 13.72 -4.88
CA GLU A 26 14.74 14.21 -4.96
C GLU A 26 14.86 15.70 -4.60
N LYS A 27 13.89 16.50 -4.98
CA LYS A 27 13.90 17.95 -4.76
C LYS A 27 13.42 18.37 -3.38
N THR A 28 12.75 17.50 -2.65
CA THR A 28 12.28 17.78 -1.28
C THR A 28 13.41 17.61 -0.27
N SER A 29 13.49 18.51 0.70
CA SER A 29 14.45 18.46 1.80
C SER A 29 13.79 18.35 3.17
N LEU A 30 14.50 17.80 4.17
CA LEU A 30 14.01 17.78 5.56
C LEU A 30 13.76 19.21 6.10
N ARG A 31 14.45 20.21 5.56
CA ARG A 31 14.25 21.61 5.93
C ARG A 31 12.88 22.11 5.48
N GLU A 32 12.49 21.85 4.23
CA GLU A 32 11.17 22.23 3.69
C GLU A 32 10.04 21.53 4.45
N ILE A 33 10.23 20.25 4.82
CA ILE A 33 9.27 19.51 5.64
C ILE A 33 9.11 20.19 7.01
N ALA A 34 10.22 20.60 7.67
CA ALA A 34 10.18 21.29 8.95
C ALA A 34 9.50 22.67 8.85
N GLU A 35 9.78 23.42 7.78
CA GLU A 35 9.19 24.73 7.51
C GLU A 35 7.68 24.62 7.25
N ARG A 36 7.23 23.64 6.45
CA ARG A 36 5.79 23.37 6.18
C ARG A 36 5.04 22.96 7.45
N LEU A 37 5.69 22.22 8.35
CA LEU A 37 5.14 21.80 9.64
C LEU A 37 5.17 22.88 10.73
N GLU A 38 5.84 24.00 10.48
CA GLU A 38 6.10 25.06 11.47
C GLU A 38 6.82 24.53 12.72
N VAL A 39 7.73 23.57 12.55
CA VAL A 39 8.56 23.01 13.61
C VAL A 39 10.03 23.38 13.43
N THR A 40 10.79 23.33 14.53
CA THR A 40 12.23 23.53 14.43
C THR A 40 12.90 22.37 13.71
N LYS A 41 13.98 22.65 12.97
CA LYS A 41 14.82 21.62 12.33
C LYS A 41 15.26 20.55 13.35
N ALA A 42 15.62 20.95 14.58
CA ALA A 42 16.01 20.04 15.65
C ALA A 42 14.88 19.09 16.05
N ALA A 43 13.64 19.56 16.12
CA ALA A 43 12.47 18.73 16.42
C ALA A 43 12.24 17.69 15.31
N LEU A 44 12.36 18.07 14.03
CA LEU A 44 12.24 17.10 12.93
C LEU A 44 13.37 16.08 12.97
N TYR A 45 14.62 16.50 13.13
CA TYR A 45 15.80 15.61 13.21
C TYR A 45 15.77 14.67 14.43
N TYR A 46 14.98 14.97 15.44
CA TYR A 46 14.73 14.05 16.54
C TYR A 46 13.94 12.82 16.09
N HIS A 47 13.00 12.97 15.15
CA HIS A 47 12.18 11.87 14.62
C HIS A 47 12.81 11.16 13.43
N PHE A 48 13.40 11.91 12.50
CA PHE A 48 13.98 11.38 11.27
C PHE A 48 15.31 12.07 10.97
N LYS A 49 16.36 11.29 10.75
CA LYS A 49 17.71 11.80 10.45
C LYS A 49 17.89 12.11 8.97
N THR A 50 17.23 11.32 8.11
CA THR A 50 17.31 11.40 6.65
C THR A 50 15.91 11.35 6.02
N LYS A 51 15.80 11.69 4.73
CA LYS A 51 14.56 11.47 3.96
C LYS A 51 14.27 9.98 3.80
N GLU A 52 15.33 9.18 3.66
CA GLU A 52 15.25 7.73 3.58
C GLU A 52 14.60 7.13 4.83
N ASP A 53 14.88 7.65 6.03
CA ASP A 53 14.24 7.19 7.28
C ASP A 53 12.72 7.42 7.24
N ILE A 54 12.27 8.53 6.63
CA ILE A 54 10.83 8.79 6.44
C ILE A 54 10.25 7.73 5.49
N VAL A 55 10.91 7.48 4.35
CA VAL A 55 10.48 6.48 3.37
C VAL A 55 10.41 5.09 3.99
N HIS A 56 11.45 4.67 4.73
CA HIS A 56 11.43 3.40 5.46
C HIS A 56 10.22 3.30 6.38
N SER A 57 9.94 4.35 7.14
CA SER A 57 8.81 4.35 8.08
C SER A 57 7.43 4.33 7.40
N LEU A 58 7.29 4.93 6.20
CA LEU A 58 6.08 4.86 5.39
C LEU A 58 5.83 3.43 4.88
N VAL A 59 6.89 2.79 4.35
CA VAL A 59 6.79 1.41 3.87
C VAL A 59 6.59 0.43 5.02
N GLU A 60 7.24 0.61 6.17
CA GLU A 60 7.02 -0.21 7.37
C GLU A 60 5.55 -0.15 7.84
N LYS A 61 4.94 1.03 7.83
CA LYS A 61 3.53 1.22 8.17
C LYS A 61 2.61 0.45 7.22
N LEU A 62 2.88 0.56 5.91
CA LEU A 62 2.14 -0.18 4.89
C LEU A 62 2.33 -1.70 5.03
N VAL A 63 3.56 -2.18 5.27
CA VAL A 63 3.85 -3.60 5.52
C VAL A 63 3.08 -4.09 6.74
N GLY A 64 3.02 -3.30 7.82
CA GLY A 64 2.22 -3.62 9.00
C GLY A 64 0.72 -3.77 8.71
N ALA A 65 0.15 -2.90 7.88
CA ALA A 65 -1.25 -2.99 7.46
C ALA A 65 -1.52 -4.24 6.60
N PHE A 66 -0.57 -4.64 5.74
CA PHE A 66 -0.64 -5.92 5.03
C PHE A 66 -0.57 -7.11 6.00
N ASP A 67 0.29 -7.04 7.04
CA ASP A 67 0.38 -8.09 8.06
C ASP A 67 -0.95 -8.26 8.81
N GLU A 68 -1.62 -7.17 9.16
CA GLU A 68 -2.94 -7.20 9.80
C GLU A 68 -3.99 -7.85 8.90
N LEU A 69 -4.02 -7.50 7.61
CA LEU A 69 -4.92 -8.13 6.62
C LEU A 69 -4.65 -9.62 6.46
N LEU A 70 -3.38 -10.02 6.33
CA LEU A 70 -2.95 -11.41 6.20
C LEU A 70 -3.28 -12.21 7.45
N HIS A 71 -3.01 -11.67 8.64
CA HIS A 71 -3.34 -12.30 9.91
C HIS A 71 -4.84 -12.52 10.05
N TRP A 72 -5.64 -11.48 9.77
CA TRP A 72 -7.09 -11.58 9.79
C TRP A 72 -7.59 -12.65 8.81
N GLY A 73 -7.16 -12.60 7.54
CA GLY A 73 -7.60 -13.52 6.50
C GLY A 73 -7.23 -14.97 6.79
N SER A 74 -6.02 -15.21 7.35
CA SER A 74 -5.56 -16.55 7.73
C SER A 74 -6.33 -17.15 8.90
N ALA A 75 -6.94 -16.32 9.74
CA ALA A 75 -7.77 -16.76 10.87
C ALA A 75 -9.22 -17.08 10.46
N GLN A 76 -9.64 -16.73 9.23
CA GLN A 76 -11.00 -16.99 8.76
C GLN A 76 -11.14 -18.40 8.14
N PRO A 77 -12.36 -18.95 8.10
CA PRO A 77 -12.66 -20.13 7.29
C PRO A 77 -12.33 -19.87 5.82
N ARG A 78 -11.80 -20.86 5.12
CA ARG A 78 -11.52 -20.77 3.68
C ARG A 78 -12.81 -20.90 2.88
N THR A 79 -13.52 -19.80 2.72
CA THR A 79 -14.78 -19.72 1.97
C THR A 79 -14.68 -18.65 0.89
N HIS A 80 -15.62 -18.71 -0.04
CA HIS A 80 -15.79 -17.68 -1.07
C HIS A 80 -15.99 -16.28 -0.45
N GLU A 81 -16.83 -16.19 0.57
CA GLU A 81 -17.11 -14.94 1.28
C GLU A 81 -15.84 -14.35 1.92
N THR A 82 -14.97 -15.23 2.45
CA THR A 82 -13.66 -14.78 2.99
C THR A 82 -12.76 -14.23 1.89
N THR A 83 -12.72 -14.87 0.73
CA THR A 83 -11.95 -14.37 -0.43
C THR A 83 -12.47 -13.01 -0.89
N GLU A 84 -13.80 -12.85 -1.02
CA GLU A 84 -14.39 -11.54 -1.35
C GLU A 84 -14.01 -10.47 -0.32
N GLU A 85 -14.08 -10.78 0.98
CA GLU A 85 -13.78 -9.85 2.04
C GLU A 85 -12.28 -9.47 2.06
N VAL A 86 -11.37 -10.42 1.79
CA VAL A 86 -9.92 -10.12 1.60
C VAL A 86 -9.73 -9.13 0.46
N LEU A 87 -10.39 -9.33 -0.68
CA LEU A 87 -10.30 -8.43 -1.83
C LEU A 87 -10.84 -7.03 -1.52
N ARG A 88 -11.97 -6.93 -0.80
CA ARG A 88 -12.55 -5.63 -0.37
C ARG A 88 -11.60 -4.89 0.57
N ARG A 89 -11.09 -5.57 1.60
CA ARG A 89 -10.14 -4.98 2.56
C ARG A 89 -8.84 -4.57 1.89
N PHE A 90 -8.32 -5.41 0.98
CA PHE A 90 -7.12 -5.04 0.22
C PHE A 90 -7.37 -3.81 -0.65
N SER A 91 -8.52 -3.72 -1.34
CA SER A 91 -8.89 -2.55 -2.13
C SER A 91 -8.98 -1.28 -1.27
N SER A 92 -9.66 -1.34 -0.11
CA SER A 92 -9.74 -0.20 0.82
C SER A 92 -8.37 0.21 1.35
N LEU A 93 -7.55 -0.77 1.74
CA LEU A 93 -6.20 -0.50 2.24
C LEU A 93 -5.36 0.29 1.23
N VAL A 94 -5.32 -0.14 -0.04
CA VAL A 94 -4.42 0.45 -1.04
C VAL A 94 -4.96 1.71 -1.71
N ASN A 95 -6.28 1.97 -1.66
CA ASN A 95 -6.89 3.14 -2.29
C ASN A 95 -7.32 4.21 -1.27
N ASP A 96 -7.91 3.80 -0.13
CA ASP A 96 -8.52 4.73 0.82
C ASP A 96 -7.55 5.05 1.97
N GLU A 97 -6.99 4.01 2.60
CA GLU A 97 -6.17 4.17 3.81
C GLU A 97 -4.73 4.58 3.50
N TYR A 98 -4.12 3.98 2.46
CA TYR A 98 -2.72 4.18 2.08
C TYR A 98 -2.55 4.66 0.62
N GLY A 99 -3.55 5.32 0.06
CA GLY A 99 -3.54 5.78 -1.33
C GLY A 99 -2.35 6.70 -1.65
N SER A 100 -2.00 7.62 -0.75
CA SER A 100 -0.87 8.53 -0.91
C SER A 100 0.48 7.80 -0.89
N GLU A 101 0.65 6.83 0.03
CA GLU A 101 1.83 5.98 0.10
C GLU A 101 1.98 5.12 -1.15
N MET A 102 0.87 4.53 -1.63
CA MET A 102 0.86 3.73 -2.85
C MET A 102 1.23 4.57 -4.07
N GLN A 103 0.69 5.78 -4.19
CA GLN A 103 1.04 6.71 -5.26
C GLN A 103 2.53 7.07 -5.22
N PHE A 104 3.06 7.39 -4.04
CA PHE A 104 4.48 7.67 -3.86
C PHE A 104 5.36 6.49 -4.27
N ILE A 105 4.99 5.25 -3.84
CA ILE A 105 5.70 4.03 -4.18
C ILE A 105 5.74 3.85 -5.70
N GLN A 106 4.62 3.97 -6.40
CA GLN A 106 4.53 3.81 -7.85
C GLN A 106 5.44 4.78 -8.62
N GLN A 107 5.44 6.04 -8.19
CA GLN A 107 6.24 7.08 -8.84
C GLN A 107 7.75 6.94 -8.58
N ASN A 108 8.15 6.24 -7.52
CA ASN A 108 9.53 6.20 -7.04
C ASN A 108 10.14 4.79 -6.99
N VAL A 109 9.56 3.80 -7.67
CA VAL A 109 10.03 2.40 -7.68
C VAL A 109 11.55 2.25 -7.87
N PRO A 110 12.24 2.95 -8.82
CA PRO A 110 13.68 2.80 -9.00
C PRO A 110 14.48 3.25 -7.77
N THR A 111 14.07 4.34 -7.11
CA THR A 111 14.70 4.87 -5.91
C THR A 111 14.45 3.95 -4.71
N LEU A 112 13.23 3.49 -4.54
CA LEU A 112 12.83 2.60 -3.45
C LEU A 112 13.53 1.23 -3.52
N LYS A 113 13.79 0.72 -4.72
CA LYS A 113 14.62 -0.50 -4.91
C LYS A 113 16.04 -0.31 -4.37
N LYS A 114 16.65 0.87 -4.57
CA LYS A 114 18.00 1.18 -4.03
C LYS A 114 18.01 1.20 -2.50
N PHE A 115 16.92 1.60 -1.86
CA PHE A 115 16.77 1.61 -0.40
C PHE A 115 16.44 0.24 0.19
N GLY A 116 16.20 -0.79 -0.63
CA GLY A 116 15.87 -2.14 -0.17
C GLY A 116 14.46 -2.30 0.40
N VAL A 117 13.64 -1.26 0.43
CA VAL A 117 12.29 -1.27 1.04
C VAL A 117 11.25 -2.02 0.23
N MET A 118 11.52 -2.32 -1.04
CA MET A 118 10.57 -3.03 -1.91
C MET A 118 10.47 -4.53 -1.62
N MET A 119 11.50 -5.13 -1.02
CA MET A 119 11.53 -6.59 -0.79
C MET A 119 10.50 -7.05 0.25
N PRO A 120 10.36 -6.40 1.43
CA PRO A 120 9.31 -6.73 2.39
C PRO A 120 7.91 -6.59 1.80
N LEU A 121 7.63 -5.49 1.08
CA LEU A 121 6.34 -5.27 0.45
C LEU A 121 6.01 -6.35 -0.61
N GLY A 122 6.98 -6.70 -1.46
CA GLY A 122 6.84 -7.78 -2.44
C GLY A 122 6.59 -9.15 -1.80
N GLN A 123 7.12 -9.39 -0.60
CA GLN A 123 6.83 -10.60 0.16
C GLN A 123 5.36 -10.61 0.62
N LYS A 124 4.83 -9.50 1.16
CA LYS A 124 3.43 -9.41 1.58
C LYS A 124 2.45 -9.61 0.43
N VAL A 125 2.76 -9.06 -0.72
CA VAL A 125 1.96 -9.31 -1.93
C VAL A 125 1.96 -10.81 -2.29
N ARG A 126 3.10 -11.51 -2.22
CA ARG A 126 3.14 -12.97 -2.45
C ARG A 126 2.32 -13.75 -1.43
N GLU A 127 2.38 -13.38 -0.14
CA GLU A 127 1.58 -13.99 0.93
C GLU A 127 0.08 -13.78 0.68
N LEU A 128 -0.33 -12.61 0.17
CA LEU A 128 -1.71 -12.36 -0.26
C LEU A 128 -2.15 -13.27 -1.41
N PHE A 129 -1.30 -13.49 -2.41
CA PHE A 129 -1.58 -14.43 -3.49
C PHE A 129 -1.76 -15.89 -2.98
N GLN A 130 -1.01 -16.27 -1.95
CA GLN A 130 -1.16 -17.57 -1.30
C GLN A 130 -2.45 -17.65 -0.47
N LEU A 131 -2.84 -16.55 0.17
CA LEU A 131 -4.05 -16.48 0.97
C LEU A 131 -5.32 -16.62 0.12
N VAL A 132 -5.40 -15.92 -1.03
CA VAL A 132 -6.57 -15.96 -1.92
C VAL A 132 -6.62 -17.22 -2.80
N GLY A 133 -5.48 -17.83 -3.11
CA GLY A 133 -5.35 -19.09 -3.84
C GLY A 133 -5.35 -20.25 -2.86
N ALA A 134 -6.53 -20.61 -2.29
CA ALA A 134 -6.62 -21.66 -1.29
C ALA A 134 -6.25 -23.05 -1.84
N GLU A 135 -5.46 -23.83 -1.08
CA GLU A 135 -5.22 -25.24 -1.36
C GLU A 135 -6.56 -26.03 -1.29
N GLY A 136 -6.88 -26.76 -2.36
CA GLY A 136 -8.04 -27.64 -2.42
C GLY A 136 -9.15 -27.16 -3.34
N ASP A 137 -9.08 -25.93 -3.85
CA ASP A 137 -9.96 -25.47 -4.93
C ASP A 137 -9.57 -26.12 -6.28
N ASP A 138 -10.53 -26.15 -7.23
CA ASP A 138 -10.15 -26.51 -8.59
C ASP A 138 -9.21 -25.45 -9.17
N PRO A 139 -8.26 -25.84 -10.06
CA PRO A 139 -7.26 -24.93 -10.59
C PRO A 139 -7.81 -23.67 -11.26
N ALA A 140 -9.05 -23.72 -11.78
CA ALA A 140 -9.69 -22.57 -12.41
C ALA A 140 -10.18 -21.57 -11.36
N THR A 141 -10.70 -22.02 -10.24
CA THR A 141 -11.12 -21.20 -9.10
C THR A 141 -9.89 -20.52 -8.48
N GLU A 142 -8.81 -21.25 -8.25
CA GLU A 142 -7.54 -20.69 -7.75
C GLU A 142 -6.99 -19.61 -8.70
N LEU A 143 -6.99 -19.87 -10.01
CA LEU A 143 -6.50 -18.89 -10.99
C LEU A 143 -7.37 -17.63 -11.00
N LYS A 144 -8.70 -17.75 -10.88
CA LYS A 144 -9.61 -16.61 -10.82
C LYS A 144 -9.36 -15.73 -9.58
N ALA A 145 -9.18 -16.33 -8.39
CA ALA A 145 -8.86 -15.60 -7.18
C ALA A 145 -7.54 -14.82 -7.30
N ARG A 146 -6.54 -15.42 -7.91
CA ARG A 146 -5.26 -14.73 -8.22
C ARG A 146 -5.46 -13.60 -9.24
N LEU A 147 -6.24 -13.83 -10.30
CA LEU A 147 -6.55 -12.78 -11.29
C LEU A 147 -7.36 -11.65 -10.68
N ALA A 148 -8.25 -11.91 -9.73
CA ALA A 148 -8.97 -10.88 -8.99
C ALA A 148 -8.01 -9.96 -8.21
N LEU A 149 -7.02 -10.53 -7.53
CA LEU A 149 -5.98 -9.73 -6.86
C LEU A 149 -5.13 -8.94 -7.87
N VAL A 150 -4.78 -9.54 -9.01
CA VAL A 150 -4.07 -8.84 -10.11
C VAL A 150 -4.90 -7.68 -10.63
N ALA A 151 -6.23 -7.84 -10.79
CA ALA A 151 -7.11 -6.76 -11.25
C ALA A 151 -7.07 -5.54 -10.30
N LEU A 152 -7.06 -5.77 -8.98
CA LEU A 152 -6.90 -4.71 -7.98
C LEU A 152 -5.52 -4.04 -8.08
N VAL A 153 -4.45 -4.83 -8.19
CA VAL A 153 -3.07 -4.30 -8.34
C VAL A 153 -2.92 -3.49 -9.63
N LEU A 154 -3.54 -3.91 -10.73
CA LEU A 154 -3.54 -3.16 -12.00
C LEU A 154 -4.40 -1.89 -11.91
N GLY A 155 -5.49 -1.91 -11.14
CA GLY A 155 -6.32 -0.73 -10.88
C GLY A 155 -5.57 0.41 -10.19
N ILE A 156 -4.60 0.08 -9.35
CA ILE A 156 -3.75 1.07 -8.66
C ILE A 156 -2.45 1.39 -9.42
N ASN A 157 -2.06 0.57 -10.41
CA ASN A 157 -0.77 0.72 -11.10
C ASN A 157 -0.98 0.93 -12.61
N PRO A 158 -0.73 2.13 -13.14
CA PRO A 158 -0.92 2.47 -14.55
C PRO A 158 0.14 1.83 -15.48
N MET A 159 0.51 0.57 -15.24
CA MET A 159 1.61 -0.11 -15.92
C MET A 159 1.39 -0.25 -17.44
N PHE A 160 0.13 -0.15 -17.92
CA PHE A 160 -0.23 -0.35 -19.32
C PHE A 160 -0.86 0.86 -20.02
N GLY A 161 -0.84 2.05 -19.42
CA GLY A 161 -1.50 3.19 -20.08
C GLY A 161 -1.26 4.58 -19.46
N GLY A 162 -0.41 4.69 -18.46
CA GLY A 162 -0.20 5.96 -17.74
C GLY A 162 -1.30 6.28 -16.72
N PRO A 163 -1.16 7.36 -15.95
CA PRO A 163 -2.07 7.69 -14.84
C PRO A 163 -3.54 7.89 -15.26
N GLU A 164 -3.76 8.33 -16.50
CA GLU A 164 -5.11 8.57 -17.04
C GLU A 164 -5.82 7.29 -17.52
N ALA A 165 -5.09 6.17 -17.64
CA ALA A 165 -5.64 4.90 -18.12
C ALA A 165 -5.97 3.91 -16.99
N ALA A 166 -5.67 4.22 -15.74
CA ALA A 166 -6.07 3.39 -14.61
C ALA A 166 -7.59 3.49 -14.42
N PRO A 167 -8.32 2.37 -14.35
CA PRO A 167 -9.73 2.39 -14.05
C PRO A 167 -9.97 2.95 -12.63
N PRO A 168 -11.13 3.57 -12.37
CA PRO A 168 -11.50 3.93 -11.00
C PRO A 168 -11.43 2.71 -10.06
N PRO A 169 -11.01 2.88 -8.79
CA PRO A 169 -10.86 1.77 -7.83
C PRO A 169 -12.10 0.88 -7.69
N GLU A 170 -13.28 1.50 -7.74
CA GLU A 170 -14.56 0.79 -7.70
C GLU A 170 -14.78 -0.13 -8.90
N VAL A 171 -14.26 0.22 -10.07
CA VAL A 171 -14.33 -0.63 -11.27
C VAL A 171 -13.38 -1.82 -11.12
N ALA A 172 -12.16 -1.60 -10.63
CA ALA A 172 -11.21 -2.68 -10.38
C ALA A 172 -11.75 -3.66 -9.33
N LEU A 173 -12.35 -3.14 -8.24
CA LEU A 173 -12.98 -3.98 -7.21
C LEU A 173 -14.17 -4.77 -7.77
N LYS A 174 -15.04 -4.14 -8.57
CA LYS A 174 -16.16 -4.82 -9.20
C LYS A 174 -15.68 -5.99 -10.06
N VAL A 175 -14.70 -5.77 -10.93
CA VAL A 175 -14.10 -6.82 -11.77
C VAL A 175 -13.49 -7.94 -10.92
N ALA A 176 -12.77 -7.59 -9.86
CA ALA A 176 -12.19 -8.57 -8.95
C ALA A 176 -13.26 -9.47 -8.30
N LEU A 177 -14.36 -8.88 -7.83
CA LEU A 177 -15.45 -9.62 -7.22
C LEU A 177 -16.22 -10.49 -8.24
N GLU A 178 -16.42 -10.00 -9.47
CA GLU A 178 -17.04 -10.80 -10.55
C GLU A 178 -16.19 -12.03 -10.91
N LEU A 179 -14.86 -11.93 -10.85
CA LEU A 179 -13.95 -13.06 -11.12
C LEU A 179 -14.10 -14.18 -10.10
N VAL A 180 -14.36 -13.85 -8.83
CA VAL A 180 -14.51 -14.84 -7.76
C VAL A 180 -15.97 -15.20 -7.48
N ALA A 181 -16.95 -14.58 -8.12
CA ALA A 181 -18.35 -14.87 -7.92
C ALA A 181 -18.65 -16.36 -8.18
N PRO A 182 -19.50 -17.02 -7.34
CA PRO A 182 -19.93 -18.38 -7.57
C PRO A 182 -20.63 -18.47 -8.93
N ARG A 183 -20.37 -19.55 -9.66
CA ARG A 183 -21.13 -19.81 -10.89
C ARG A 183 -22.59 -20.12 -10.52
N PRO A 184 -23.57 -19.58 -11.26
CA PRO A 184 -24.96 -19.92 -11.09
C PRO A 184 -25.23 -21.41 -11.34
#